data_12f06c854fe49d306b07fc0ca6676659
#
_entry.id   12f06c854fe49d306b07fc0ca6676659
#
_cell.length_a   1.000
_cell.length_b   1.000
_cell.length_c   1.000
_cell.angle_alpha   90.00
_cell.angle_beta   90.00
_cell.angle_gamma   90.00
#
_symmetry.space_group_name_H-M   'P 1'
#
loop_
_entity.id
_entity.type
_entity.pdbx_description
1 polymer ?
#
loop_
_entity_poly.entity_id
_entity_poly.type
_entity_poly.pdbx_seq_one_letter_code
_entity_poly.pdbx_strand_id
1 'polypeptide(L)'
;IFMRHQMDISELQDLLGEYEEKRHNAGGSGPNDVILQLACYVADTEQAAIHEPEASTMRQRRLVADALHAAADEEAYERLKRISETTYEDVLTRVIYGTPEMVVERINQYKEDLGITGVSLDINPGGQVPYDRVVNSMKLLTEKVMPEFK
;
A
#
# COMPACT_ATOMS: atom_id res chain seq x y z
N ILE A 1 -14.21 -6.38 -1.62
CA ILE A 1 -13.12 -6.24 -2.61
C ILE A 1 -11.78 -6.05 -1.92
N PHE A 2 -10.72 -6.59 -2.50
CA PHE A 2 -9.35 -6.43 -2.03
C PHE A 2 -8.53 -5.73 -3.12
N MET A 3 -7.96 -4.57 -2.80
CA MET A 3 -7.25 -3.74 -3.76
C MET A 3 -5.82 -3.50 -3.31
N ARG A 4 -4.87 -3.51 -4.26
CA ARG A 4 -3.49 -3.09 -4.02
C ARG A 4 -3.31 -1.62 -4.34
N HIS A 5 -2.72 -0.87 -3.42
CA HIS A 5 -2.34 0.50 -3.70
C HIS A 5 -1.05 0.56 -4.55
N GLN A 6 -1.24 0.49 -5.86
CA GLN A 6 -0.16 0.66 -6.87
C GLN A 6 -0.50 1.75 -7.89
N MET A 7 -1.61 2.43 -7.70
CA MET A 7 -2.19 3.46 -8.57
C MET A 7 -2.38 4.74 -7.79
N ASP A 8 -2.64 5.82 -8.48
CA ASP A 8 -3.03 7.07 -7.85
C ASP A 8 -4.45 6.98 -7.26
N ILE A 9 -4.76 7.83 -6.27
CA ILE A 9 -6.06 7.79 -5.57
C ILE A 9 -7.23 7.94 -6.55
N SER A 10 -7.11 8.82 -7.55
CA SER A 10 -8.13 9.00 -8.58
C SER A 10 -8.39 7.72 -9.40
N GLU A 11 -7.35 6.99 -9.79
CA GLU A 11 -7.50 5.71 -10.48
C GLU A 11 -8.18 4.65 -9.59
N LEU A 12 -7.89 4.66 -8.28
CA LEU A 12 -8.55 3.78 -7.32
C LEU A 12 -10.02 4.14 -7.14
N GLN A 13 -10.37 5.43 -7.14
CA GLN A 13 -11.75 5.90 -7.08
C GLN A 13 -12.54 5.46 -8.31
N ASP A 14 -11.97 5.58 -9.50
CA ASP A 14 -12.59 5.15 -10.75
C ASP A 14 -12.86 3.63 -10.74
N LEU A 15 -11.89 2.82 -10.32
CA LEU A 15 -12.04 1.37 -10.19
C LEU A 15 -13.12 0.97 -9.17
N LEU A 16 -13.20 1.69 -8.05
CA LEU A 16 -14.24 1.46 -7.06
C LEU A 16 -15.62 1.81 -7.61
N GLY A 17 -15.74 2.92 -8.34
CA GLY A 17 -16.97 3.32 -9.01
C GLY A 17 -17.45 2.25 -10.00
N GLU A 18 -16.56 1.75 -10.87
CA GLU A 18 -16.87 0.65 -11.79
C GLU A 18 -17.27 -0.65 -11.06
N TYR A 19 -16.58 -0.98 -9.99
CA TYR A 19 -16.91 -2.16 -9.19
C TYR A 19 -18.31 -2.04 -8.57
N GLU A 20 -18.64 -0.88 -7.99
CA GLU A 20 -19.94 -0.62 -7.38
C GLU A 20 -21.08 -0.70 -8.40
N GLU A 21 -20.89 -0.11 -9.58
CA GLU A 21 -21.85 -0.18 -10.68
C GLU A 21 -22.11 -1.64 -11.11
N LYS A 22 -21.03 -2.39 -11.37
CA LYS A 22 -21.13 -3.81 -11.77
C LYS A 22 -21.79 -4.66 -10.66
N ARG A 23 -21.44 -4.40 -9.41
CA ARG A 23 -22.03 -5.09 -8.25
C ARG A 23 -23.53 -4.80 -8.16
N HIS A 24 -23.94 -3.54 -8.29
CA HIS A 24 -25.34 -3.14 -8.27
C HIS A 24 -26.13 -3.81 -9.41
N ASN A 25 -25.61 -3.78 -10.62
CA ASN A 25 -26.21 -4.40 -11.80
C ASN A 25 -26.31 -5.94 -11.67
N ALA A 26 -25.45 -6.57 -10.90
CA ALA A 26 -25.52 -7.98 -10.56
C ALA A 26 -26.49 -8.31 -9.38
N GLY A 27 -27.22 -7.32 -8.86
CA GLY A 27 -28.16 -7.51 -7.75
C GLY A 27 -27.50 -7.54 -6.36
N GLY A 28 -26.24 -7.13 -6.25
CA GLY A 28 -25.56 -6.99 -4.97
C GLY A 28 -26.19 -5.87 -4.13
N SER A 29 -26.52 -6.20 -2.87
CA SER A 29 -27.12 -5.26 -1.91
C SER A 29 -26.35 -5.30 -0.58
N GLY A 30 -26.45 -4.22 0.20
CA GLY A 30 -25.78 -4.07 1.50
C GLY A 30 -24.41 -3.40 1.43
N PRO A 31 -23.78 -3.19 2.60
CA PRO A 31 -22.49 -2.53 2.67
C PRO A 31 -21.41 -3.31 1.90
N ASN A 32 -20.45 -2.58 1.37
CA ASN A 32 -19.34 -3.13 0.63
C ASN A 32 -18.11 -3.16 1.53
N ASP A 33 -17.42 -4.31 1.60
CA ASP A 33 -16.12 -4.40 2.25
C ASP A 33 -15.01 -4.08 1.26
N VAL A 34 -14.31 -2.97 1.51
CA VAL A 34 -13.17 -2.51 0.73
C VAL A 34 -11.91 -2.59 1.57
N ILE A 35 -11.05 -3.55 1.26
CA ILE A 35 -9.75 -3.74 1.92
C ILE A 35 -8.66 -3.20 1.01
N LEU A 36 -7.89 -2.21 1.50
CA LEU A 36 -6.75 -1.65 0.77
C LEU A 36 -5.45 -2.29 1.27
N GLN A 37 -4.68 -2.90 0.35
CA GLN A 37 -3.36 -3.44 0.66
C GLN A 37 -2.27 -2.41 0.36
N LEU A 38 -1.43 -2.13 1.37
CA LEU A 38 -0.39 -1.10 1.34
C LEU A 38 0.90 -1.63 1.95
N ALA A 39 2.05 -1.11 1.49
CA ALA A 39 3.27 -1.19 2.27
C ALA A 39 3.20 -0.19 3.43
N CYS A 40 3.58 -0.64 4.62
CA CYS A 40 3.56 0.17 5.84
C CYS A 40 4.86 0.00 6.61
N TYR A 41 5.41 1.10 7.10
CA TYR A 41 6.54 1.09 8.01
C TYR A 41 6.39 2.20 9.04
N VAL A 42 6.40 1.84 10.32
CA VAL A 42 6.21 2.78 11.43
C VAL A 42 7.52 2.91 12.20
N ALA A 43 7.97 4.14 12.40
CA ALA A 43 9.17 4.43 13.21
C ALA A 43 8.91 5.61 14.16
N ASP A 44 9.82 5.81 15.12
CA ASP A 44 9.71 6.88 16.11
C ASP A 44 9.91 8.28 15.50
N THR A 45 10.52 8.37 14.33
CA THR A 45 10.74 9.63 13.59
C THR A 45 10.40 9.47 12.13
N GLU A 46 9.93 10.54 11.49
CA GLU A 46 9.67 10.58 10.05
C GLU A 46 10.90 10.21 9.22
N GLN A 47 12.06 10.74 9.59
CA GLN A 47 13.32 10.44 8.92
C GLN A 47 13.64 8.93 8.94
N ALA A 48 13.50 8.27 10.09
CA ALA A 48 13.72 6.83 10.21
C ALA A 48 12.68 6.05 9.40
N ALA A 49 11.42 6.46 9.46
CA ALA A 49 10.33 5.81 8.72
C ALA A 49 10.54 5.86 7.19
N ILE A 50 11.15 6.92 6.67
CA ILE A 50 11.44 7.06 5.24
C ILE A 50 12.72 6.29 4.85
N HIS A 51 13.82 6.43 5.60
CA HIS A 51 15.10 5.90 5.15
C HIS A 51 15.34 4.42 5.48
N GLU A 52 14.79 3.91 6.59
CA GLU A 52 15.04 2.52 6.99
C GLU A 52 14.48 1.47 6.04
N PRO A 53 13.28 1.62 5.46
CA PRO A 53 12.71 0.63 4.52
C PRO A 53 13.17 0.84 3.07
N GLU A 54 13.86 1.92 2.71
CA GLU A 54 14.19 2.31 1.33
C GLU A 54 14.85 1.18 0.54
N ALA A 55 15.98 0.65 1.03
CA ALA A 55 16.73 -0.40 0.33
C ALA A 55 15.88 -1.67 0.10
N SER A 56 15.06 -2.04 1.09
CA SER A 56 14.17 -3.19 1.02
C SER A 56 13.03 -2.96 0.02
N THR A 57 12.41 -1.79 0.05
CA THR A 57 11.33 -1.38 -0.86
C THR A 57 11.83 -1.35 -2.30
N MET A 58 12.99 -0.75 -2.55
CA MET A 58 13.57 -0.70 -3.89
C MET A 58 14.07 -2.05 -4.38
N ARG A 59 14.45 -2.96 -3.48
CA ARG A 59 14.68 -4.37 -3.86
C ARG A 59 13.43 -5.02 -4.42
N GLN A 60 12.27 -4.79 -3.82
CA GLN A 60 11.01 -5.32 -4.35
C GLN A 60 10.77 -4.84 -5.78
N ARG A 61 11.06 -3.56 -6.07
CA ARG A 61 10.94 -3.00 -7.43
C ARG A 61 11.90 -3.67 -8.41
N ARG A 62 13.16 -3.91 -8.02
CA ARG A 62 14.13 -4.65 -8.85
C ARG A 62 13.67 -6.06 -9.17
N LEU A 63 13.10 -6.78 -8.20
CA LEU A 63 12.55 -8.12 -8.44
C LEU A 63 11.40 -8.10 -9.45
N VAL A 64 10.59 -7.04 -9.46
CA VAL A 64 9.55 -6.86 -10.50
C VAL A 64 10.20 -6.56 -11.85
N ALA A 65 11.24 -5.73 -11.90
CA ALA A 65 11.99 -5.46 -13.13
C ALA A 65 12.61 -6.75 -13.72
N ASP A 66 13.16 -7.59 -12.88
CA ASP A 66 13.72 -8.89 -13.30
C ASP A 66 12.66 -9.82 -13.92
N ALA A 67 11.39 -9.64 -13.54
CA ALA A 67 10.26 -10.39 -14.08
C ALA A 67 9.76 -9.88 -15.46
N LEU A 68 10.27 -8.75 -15.98
CA LEU A 68 9.86 -8.19 -17.28
C LEU A 68 9.98 -9.20 -18.43
N HIS A 69 11.05 -10.01 -18.42
CA HIS A 69 11.30 -11.02 -19.44
C HIS A 69 10.28 -12.18 -19.42
N ALA A 70 9.52 -12.32 -18.34
CA ALA A 70 8.47 -13.33 -18.19
C ALA A 70 7.06 -12.76 -18.39
N ALA A 71 6.93 -11.53 -18.90
CA ALA A 71 5.63 -10.93 -19.19
C ALA A 71 4.86 -11.77 -20.23
N ALA A 72 3.58 -12.04 -19.94
CA ALA A 72 2.76 -12.91 -20.77
C ALA A 72 2.31 -12.22 -22.08
N ASP A 73 2.19 -10.89 -22.05
CA ASP A 73 1.73 -10.06 -23.16
C ASP A 73 2.24 -8.61 -23.02
N GLU A 74 1.93 -7.77 -24.00
CA GLU A 74 2.37 -6.37 -24.04
C GLU A 74 1.81 -5.55 -22.88
N GLU A 75 0.57 -5.79 -22.46
CA GLU A 75 -0.04 -5.09 -21.33
C GLU A 75 0.69 -5.41 -20.03
N ALA A 76 0.99 -6.68 -19.79
CA ALA A 76 1.79 -7.12 -18.64
C ALA A 76 3.20 -6.52 -18.69
N TYR A 77 3.83 -6.48 -19.85
CA TYR A 77 5.15 -5.86 -20.03
C TYR A 77 5.14 -4.38 -19.68
N GLU A 78 4.23 -3.58 -20.25
CA GLU A 78 4.14 -2.14 -19.97
C GLU A 78 3.81 -1.84 -18.50
N ARG A 79 2.99 -2.66 -17.86
CA ARG A 79 2.70 -2.55 -16.43
C ARG A 79 3.95 -2.82 -15.59
N LEU A 80 4.68 -3.90 -15.84
CA LEU A 80 5.90 -4.24 -15.11
C LEU A 80 6.99 -3.20 -15.33
N LYS A 81 7.12 -2.68 -16.56
CA LYS A 81 8.05 -1.62 -16.91
C LYS A 81 7.79 -0.35 -16.10
N ARG A 82 6.54 0.12 -16.04
CA ARG A 82 6.16 1.29 -15.19
C ARG A 82 6.53 1.08 -13.73
N ILE A 83 6.32 -0.12 -13.20
CA ILE A 83 6.69 -0.45 -11.81
C ILE A 83 8.22 -0.41 -11.63
N SER A 84 8.99 -0.90 -12.61
CA SER A 84 10.45 -0.95 -12.54
C SER A 84 11.11 0.42 -12.63
N GLU A 85 10.48 1.36 -13.33
CA GLU A 85 10.95 2.73 -13.54
C GLU A 85 10.54 3.68 -12.38
N THR A 86 9.71 3.24 -11.45
CA THR A 86 9.22 4.03 -10.30
C THR A 86 10.39 4.39 -9.37
N THR A 87 10.57 5.66 -9.09
CA THR A 87 11.57 6.16 -8.11
C THR A 87 11.13 5.91 -6.67
N TYR A 88 12.03 6.09 -5.71
CA TYR A 88 11.65 5.95 -4.30
C TYR A 88 10.69 7.06 -3.86
N GLU A 89 10.89 8.27 -4.34
CA GLU A 89 10.00 9.41 -4.11
C GLU A 89 8.57 9.12 -4.61
N ASP A 90 8.43 8.52 -5.80
CA ASP A 90 7.12 8.09 -6.30
C ASP A 90 6.49 7.00 -5.42
N VAL A 91 7.32 6.08 -4.91
CA VAL A 91 6.83 5.04 -3.98
C VAL A 91 6.28 5.66 -2.70
N LEU A 92 6.95 6.68 -2.15
CA LEU A 92 6.54 7.35 -0.91
C LEU A 92 5.14 7.99 -1.01
N THR A 93 4.68 8.33 -2.21
CA THR A 93 3.30 8.82 -2.40
C THR A 93 2.23 7.74 -2.25
N ARG A 94 2.63 6.46 -2.33
CA ARG A 94 1.73 5.28 -2.41
C ARG A 94 1.89 4.30 -1.25
N VAL A 95 2.72 4.60 -0.27
CA VAL A 95 2.95 3.77 0.91
C VAL A 95 2.57 4.53 2.17
N ILE A 96 2.45 3.83 3.29
CA ILE A 96 2.26 4.45 4.60
C ILE A 96 3.53 4.27 5.42
N TYR A 97 4.50 5.15 5.20
CA TYR A 97 5.74 5.23 5.98
C TYR A 97 5.71 6.50 6.81
N GLY A 98 5.80 6.39 8.13
CA GLY A 98 5.69 7.55 9.02
C GLY A 98 5.77 7.22 10.49
N THR A 99 5.58 8.26 11.31
CA THR A 99 5.33 8.08 12.75
C THR A 99 3.94 7.49 12.96
N PRO A 100 3.62 6.97 14.16
CA PRO A 100 2.27 6.49 14.46
C PRO A 100 1.16 7.47 14.07
N GLU A 101 1.35 8.75 14.36
CA GLU A 101 0.38 9.81 14.08
C GLU A 101 0.17 10.00 12.57
N MET A 102 1.26 10.04 11.79
CA MET A 102 1.20 10.15 10.32
C MET A 102 0.49 8.95 9.69
N VAL A 103 0.74 7.75 10.24
CA VAL A 103 0.09 6.52 9.75
C VAL A 103 -1.41 6.53 10.03
N VAL A 104 -1.83 6.97 11.23
CA VAL A 104 -3.25 7.14 11.58
C VAL A 104 -3.92 8.14 10.64
N GLU A 105 -3.32 9.31 10.45
CA GLU A 105 -3.83 10.35 9.55
C GLU A 105 -3.99 9.81 8.12
N ARG A 106 -2.99 9.10 7.60
CA ARG A 106 -3.02 8.57 6.23
C ARG A 106 -4.09 7.49 6.03
N ILE A 107 -4.30 6.61 7.01
CA ILE A 107 -5.37 5.61 6.98
C ILE A 107 -6.74 6.30 6.99
N ASN A 108 -6.93 7.33 7.83
CA ASN A 108 -8.17 8.10 7.86
C ASN A 108 -8.43 8.81 6.53
N GLN A 109 -7.40 9.38 5.90
CA GLN A 109 -7.52 9.98 4.56
C GLN A 109 -8.01 8.95 3.53
N TYR A 110 -7.43 7.74 3.49
CA TYR A 110 -7.92 6.69 2.59
C TYR A 110 -9.36 6.25 2.92
N LYS A 111 -9.73 6.25 4.18
CA LYS A 111 -11.11 5.97 4.58
C LYS A 111 -12.07 7.04 4.05
N GLU A 112 -11.70 8.31 4.10
CA GLU A 112 -12.50 9.42 3.58
C GLU A 112 -12.55 9.42 2.05
N ASP A 113 -11.40 9.26 1.38
CA ASP A 113 -11.28 9.37 -0.07
C ASP A 113 -11.84 8.15 -0.82
N LEU A 114 -11.69 6.95 -0.25
CA LEU A 114 -11.97 5.68 -0.92
C LEU A 114 -13.09 4.85 -0.24
N GLY A 115 -13.58 5.27 0.93
CA GLY A 115 -14.58 4.51 1.68
C GLY A 115 -14.08 3.12 2.12
N ILE A 116 -12.77 2.95 2.35
CA ILE A 116 -12.22 1.66 2.80
C ILE A 116 -12.76 1.26 4.16
N THR A 117 -12.99 -0.04 4.34
CA THR A 117 -13.44 -0.64 5.60
C THR A 117 -12.31 -1.31 6.37
N GLY A 118 -11.16 -1.53 5.71
CA GLY A 118 -9.98 -2.11 6.33
C GLY A 118 -8.72 -1.93 5.51
N VAL A 119 -7.59 -2.20 6.16
CA VAL A 119 -6.27 -2.20 5.54
C VAL A 119 -5.56 -3.53 5.74
N SER A 120 -4.82 -3.98 4.72
CA SER A 120 -3.88 -5.10 4.80
C SER A 120 -2.48 -4.55 4.62
N LEU A 121 -1.62 -4.69 5.63
CA LEU A 121 -0.33 -4.02 5.68
C LEU A 121 0.82 -5.00 5.39
N ASP A 122 1.61 -4.69 4.34
CA ASP A 122 2.91 -5.33 4.10
C ASP A 122 3.97 -4.53 4.87
N ILE A 123 4.46 -5.12 5.97
CA ILE A 123 5.36 -4.47 6.93
C ILE A 123 6.85 -4.62 6.61
N ASN A 124 7.20 -5.42 5.61
CA ASN A 124 8.60 -5.60 5.17
C ASN A 124 8.67 -5.85 3.66
N PRO A 125 8.23 -4.89 2.83
CA PRO A 125 8.29 -5.05 1.38
C PRO A 125 9.73 -5.27 0.93
N GLY A 126 9.95 -6.32 0.12
CA GLY A 126 11.28 -6.72 -0.31
C GLY A 126 12.07 -7.58 0.69
N GLY A 127 11.64 -7.69 1.95
CA GLY A 127 12.15 -8.66 2.92
C GLY A 127 13.55 -8.39 3.47
N GLN A 128 14.05 -7.14 3.39
CA GLN A 128 15.43 -6.80 3.81
C GLN A 128 15.51 -5.78 4.95
N VAL A 129 14.39 -5.34 5.50
CA VAL A 129 14.43 -4.53 6.72
C VAL A 129 14.97 -5.41 7.87
N PRO A 130 15.97 -4.97 8.66
CA PRO A 130 16.51 -5.72 9.78
C PRO A 130 15.42 -6.16 10.75
N TYR A 131 15.57 -7.36 11.32
CA TYR A 131 14.54 -7.99 12.16
C TYR A 131 14.12 -7.12 13.36
N ASP A 132 15.07 -6.54 14.06
CA ASP A 132 14.82 -5.65 15.21
C ASP A 132 13.98 -4.42 14.81
N ARG A 133 14.22 -3.86 13.65
CA ARG A 133 13.47 -2.72 13.11
C ARG A 133 12.05 -3.12 12.69
N VAL A 134 11.89 -4.29 12.06
CA VAL A 134 10.56 -4.83 11.74
C VAL A 134 9.75 -5.05 13.01
N VAL A 135 10.36 -5.64 14.05
CA VAL A 135 9.71 -5.86 15.34
C VAL A 135 9.31 -4.54 16.00
N ASN A 136 10.19 -3.52 15.99
CA ASN A 136 9.85 -2.20 16.51
C ASN A 136 8.70 -1.55 15.74
N SER A 137 8.73 -1.60 14.40
CA SER A 137 7.65 -1.08 13.56
C SER A 137 6.31 -1.77 13.86
N MET A 138 6.30 -3.10 13.99
CA MET A 138 5.10 -3.85 14.37
C MET A 138 4.58 -3.46 15.76
N LYS A 139 5.48 -3.25 16.71
CA LYS A 139 5.13 -2.83 18.07
C LYS A 139 4.49 -1.45 18.07
N LEU A 140 5.07 -0.47 17.39
CA LEU A 140 4.48 0.86 17.22
C LEU A 140 3.11 0.79 16.55
N LEU A 141 2.98 -0.01 15.50
CA LEU A 141 1.72 -0.22 14.81
C LEU A 141 0.64 -0.77 15.76
N THR A 142 0.95 -1.83 16.52
CA THR A 142 -0.03 -2.50 17.39
C THR A 142 -0.36 -1.71 18.65
N GLU A 143 0.58 -0.99 19.21
CA GLU A 143 0.40 -0.25 20.47
C GLU A 143 -0.13 1.17 20.27
N LYS A 144 0.20 1.83 19.14
CA LYS A 144 -0.12 3.24 18.93
C LYS A 144 -1.04 3.53 17.74
N VAL A 145 -1.05 2.68 16.71
CA VAL A 145 -1.88 2.91 15.52
C VAL A 145 -3.20 2.13 15.60
N MET A 146 -3.13 0.81 15.80
CA MET A 146 -4.33 -0.04 15.79
C MET A 146 -5.41 0.37 16.82
N PRO A 147 -5.09 0.89 18.02
CA PRO A 147 -6.11 1.31 18.97
C PRO A 147 -7.02 2.44 18.48
N GLU A 148 -6.54 3.28 17.54
CA GLU A 148 -7.29 4.41 16.97
C GLU A 148 -8.42 3.96 16.02
N PHE A 149 -8.45 2.67 15.64
CA PHE A 149 -9.43 2.11 14.70
C PHE A 149 -10.34 1.02 15.30
N LYS A 150 -10.43 0.97 16.63
CA LYS A 150 -11.30 0.02 17.35
C LYS A 150 -12.67 0.59 17.67
#